data_db53dd374c357138ba9ec1b5a1d53ae3
#
_entry.id   db53dd374c357138ba9ec1b5a1d53ae3
#
_cell.length_a   1.000
_cell.length_b   1.000
_cell.length_c   1.000
_cell.angle_alpha   90.00
_cell.angle_beta   90.00
_cell.angle_gamma   90.00
#
_symmetry.space_group_name_H-M   'P 1'
#
loop_
_entity.id
_entity.type
_entity.pdbx_description
1 polymer ?
#
loop_
_entity_poly.entity_id
_entity_poly.type
_entity_poly.pdbx_seq_one_letter_code
_entity_poly.pdbx_strand_id
1 'polypeptide(L)'
;MANEVAKIKPIEEVRKSLTLMKDQFALALPPQIEPDKFVRVVMTALQQNPPLVTANRQSLYAACMKAAQDGLLPDGREAALVMMGDVVTYMPMVSGILKKVRNSGELSSITSQMVHKNDRFRFWIDGDGEHIDHEPLMFGERGEAIGVYALAKTKDGGIYVEVLDKAQVMAVKGASRAKTGPWTGAFEHEMWRKTAIRRLSKRLPMNTDLETVIKRDDEMYDLDKPTEVQQEMTKPRKLKKIIDQQAPEVIEAKETVSVETKEEL
;
A
#
# COMPACT_ATOMS: atom_id res chain seq x y z
N MET A 1 36.10 -22.41 40.66
CA MET A 1 35.30 -21.14 40.54
C MET A 1 34.66 -21.11 39.16
N ALA A 2 33.41 -21.52 39.10
CA ALA A 2 32.66 -21.55 37.84
C ALA A 2 32.30 -20.10 37.47
N ASN A 3 32.72 -19.68 36.28
CA ASN A 3 32.32 -18.41 35.67
C ASN A 3 30.81 -18.43 35.43
N GLU A 4 30.03 -17.79 36.28
CA GLU A 4 28.66 -17.38 36.00
C GLU A 4 28.73 -16.30 34.92
N VAL A 5 28.68 -16.72 33.65
CA VAL A 5 28.38 -15.83 32.54
C VAL A 5 26.93 -15.37 32.76
N ALA A 6 26.77 -14.19 33.35
CA ALA A 6 25.48 -13.57 33.55
C ALA A 6 24.74 -13.60 32.20
N LYS A 7 23.60 -14.33 32.10
CA LYS A 7 22.74 -14.39 30.91
C LYS A 7 22.25 -12.98 30.64
N ILE A 8 22.92 -12.30 29.71
CA ILE A 8 22.49 -10.96 29.24
C ILE A 8 21.07 -11.10 28.75
N LYS A 9 20.14 -10.27 29.27
CA LYS A 9 18.74 -10.30 28.83
C LYS A 9 18.70 -9.99 27.32
N PRO A 10 17.90 -10.71 26.51
CA PRO A 10 17.88 -10.54 25.05
C PRO A 10 17.71 -9.09 24.61
N ILE A 11 16.96 -8.28 25.36
CA ILE A 11 16.76 -6.85 25.08
C ILE A 11 18.03 -6.02 25.23
N GLU A 12 18.95 -6.41 26.12
CA GLU A 12 20.24 -5.72 26.33
C GLU A 12 21.20 -5.99 25.18
N GLU A 13 21.17 -7.20 24.63
CA GLU A 13 21.91 -7.54 23.41
C GLU A 13 21.44 -6.70 22.21
N VAL A 14 20.13 -6.59 22.02
CA VAL A 14 19.58 -5.73 20.97
C VAL A 14 19.98 -4.28 21.18
N ARG A 15 19.90 -3.79 22.43
CA ARG A 15 20.34 -2.43 22.75
C ARG A 15 21.79 -2.18 22.35
N LYS A 16 22.70 -3.08 22.72
CA LYS A 16 24.11 -2.98 22.35
C LYS A 16 24.30 -2.94 20.84
N SER A 17 23.61 -3.84 20.10
CA SER A 17 23.69 -3.88 18.65
C SER A 17 23.15 -2.60 18.00
N LEU A 18 21.99 -2.09 18.44
CA LEU A 18 21.44 -0.82 17.95
C LEU A 18 22.35 0.38 18.26
N THR A 19 23.02 0.36 19.42
CA THR A 19 23.99 1.41 19.75
C THR A 19 25.21 1.35 18.84
N LEU A 20 25.71 0.16 18.50
CA LEU A 20 26.81 -0.02 17.55
C LEU A 20 26.42 0.40 16.12
N MET A 21 25.14 0.30 15.76
CA MET A 21 24.62 0.74 14.46
C MET A 21 24.30 2.24 14.41
N LYS A 22 24.52 2.99 15.48
CA LYS A 22 24.16 4.40 15.57
C LYS A 22 24.73 5.26 14.43
N ASP A 23 26.00 5.05 14.08
CA ASP A 23 26.65 5.78 13.00
C ASP A 23 26.03 5.45 11.63
N GLN A 24 25.62 4.21 11.43
CA GLN A 24 24.90 3.80 10.21
C GLN A 24 23.51 4.45 10.15
N PHE A 25 22.82 4.53 11.28
CA PHE A 25 21.55 5.28 11.34
C PHE A 25 21.77 6.78 11.08
N ALA A 26 22.86 7.37 11.60
CA ALA A 26 23.18 8.77 11.36
C ALA A 26 23.35 9.09 9.89
N LEU A 27 23.96 8.19 9.10
CA LEU A 27 24.11 8.34 7.65
C LEU A 27 22.78 8.16 6.89
N ALA A 28 21.85 7.40 7.44
CA ALA A 28 20.57 7.10 6.80
C ALA A 28 19.45 8.09 7.17
N LEU A 29 19.52 8.66 8.36
CA LEU A 29 18.50 9.57 8.88
C LEU A 29 18.56 10.94 8.22
N PRO A 30 17.42 11.59 7.96
CA PRO A 30 17.37 12.98 7.57
C PRO A 30 17.88 13.87 8.73
N PRO A 31 18.47 15.05 8.42
CA PRO A 31 19.13 15.92 9.42
C PRO A 31 18.28 16.32 10.63
N GLN A 32 16.95 16.30 10.47
CA GLN A 32 16.01 16.68 11.52
C GLN A 32 15.83 15.65 12.63
N ILE A 33 16.34 14.42 12.43
CA ILE A 33 16.17 13.31 13.37
C ILE A 33 17.53 12.92 13.94
N GLU A 34 17.73 13.18 15.21
CA GLU A 34 18.93 12.78 15.91
C GLU A 34 19.00 11.25 16.07
N PRO A 35 20.16 10.62 15.77
CA PRO A 35 20.33 9.17 15.88
C PRO A 35 20.02 8.62 17.29
N ASP A 36 20.35 9.36 18.35
CA ASP A 36 20.05 8.97 19.72
C ASP A 36 18.55 8.95 20.01
N LYS A 37 17.79 9.90 19.44
CA LYS A 37 16.34 9.92 19.54
C LYS A 37 15.75 8.72 18.80
N PHE A 38 16.26 8.42 17.60
CA PHE A 38 15.80 7.28 16.80
C PHE A 38 16.01 5.96 17.57
N VAL A 39 17.22 5.70 18.08
CA VAL A 39 17.52 4.48 18.86
C VAL A 39 16.63 4.37 20.10
N ARG A 40 16.39 5.47 20.83
CA ARG A 40 15.47 5.48 21.99
C ARG A 40 14.05 5.09 21.60
N VAL A 41 13.53 5.61 20.48
CA VAL A 41 12.18 5.27 20.00
C VAL A 41 12.10 3.80 19.60
N VAL A 42 13.10 3.27 18.88
CA VAL A 42 13.19 1.84 18.56
C VAL A 42 13.18 1.00 19.86
N MET A 43 13.98 1.37 20.85
CA MET A 43 14.02 0.65 22.14
C MET A 43 12.67 0.69 22.85
N THR A 44 11.95 1.81 22.81
CA THR A 44 10.60 1.92 23.36
C THR A 44 9.63 0.99 22.64
N ALA A 45 9.67 0.94 21.30
CA ALA A 45 8.84 0.03 20.51
C ALA A 45 9.10 -1.45 20.87
N LEU A 46 10.36 -1.83 21.10
CA LEU A 46 10.75 -3.17 21.53
C LEU A 46 10.27 -3.51 22.94
N GLN A 47 10.25 -2.53 23.85
CA GLN A 47 9.72 -2.70 25.21
C GLN A 47 8.21 -2.86 25.22
N GLN A 48 7.51 -2.13 24.37
CA GLN A 48 6.05 -2.20 24.22
C GLN A 48 5.59 -3.48 23.51
N ASN A 49 6.44 -4.06 22.66
CA ASN A 49 6.16 -5.28 21.92
C ASN A 49 7.30 -6.31 22.08
N PRO A 50 7.35 -7.02 23.22
CA PRO A 50 8.41 -7.98 23.53
C PRO A 50 8.70 -9.06 22.49
N PRO A 51 7.72 -9.59 21.75
CA PRO A 51 7.96 -10.53 20.65
C PRO A 51 8.98 -10.04 19.63
N LEU A 52 9.08 -8.74 19.36
CA LEU A 52 10.08 -8.16 18.45
C LEU A 52 11.53 -8.45 18.91
N VAL A 53 11.74 -8.59 20.23
CA VAL A 53 13.07 -8.87 20.80
C VAL A 53 13.53 -10.28 20.52
N THR A 54 12.62 -11.24 20.37
CA THR A 54 12.91 -12.67 20.10
C THR A 54 12.87 -13.02 18.62
N ALA A 55 12.45 -12.09 17.78
CA ALA A 55 12.38 -12.25 16.33
C ALA A 55 13.77 -12.41 15.68
N ASN A 56 13.76 -12.74 14.40
CA ASN A 56 14.98 -12.78 13.60
C ASN A 56 15.72 -11.42 13.67
N ARG A 57 16.94 -11.43 14.20
CA ARG A 57 17.76 -10.24 14.45
C ARG A 57 18.06 -9.45 13.18
N GLN A 58 18.37 -10.16 12.10
CA GLN A 58 18.69 -9.53 10.82
C GLN A 58 17.48 -8.76 10.28
N SER A 59 16.27 -9.34 10.37
CA SER A 59 15.05 -8.68 9.94
C SER A 59 14.72 -7.46 10.79
N LEU A 60 14.96 -7.53 12.11
CA LEU A 60 14.77 -6.39 13.02
C LEU A 60 15.68 -5.21 12.63
N TYR A 61 16.97 -5.47 12.43
CA TYR A 61 17.91 -4.40 12.07
C TYR A 61 17.63 -3.84 10.67
N ALA A 62 17.26 -4.69 9.72
CA ALA A 62 16.86 -4.26 8.39
C ALA A 62 15.59 -3.38 8.43
N ALA A 63 14.61 -3.75 9.26
CA ALA A 63 13.39 -2.96 9.46
C ALA A 63 13.69 -1.58 10.09
N CYS A 64 14.59 -1.54 11.09
CA CYS A 64 15.06 -0.29 11.68
C CYS A 64 15.79 0.59 10.65
N MET A 65 16.65 0.00 9.81
CA MET A 65 17.37 0.73 8.77
C MET A 65 16.39 1.32 7.72
N LYS A 66 15.38 0.57 7.29
CA LYS A 66 14.33 1.09 6.40
C LYS A 66 13.60 2.29 7.02
N ALA A 67 13.26 2.21 8.32
CA ALA A 67 12.63 3.30 9.06
C ALA A 67 13.53 4.55 9.12
N ALA A 68 14.84 4.36 9.35
CA ALA A 68 15.83 5.45 9.36
C ALA A 68 15.94 6.12 7.97
N GLN A 69 16.07 5.34 6.90
CA GLN A 69 16.12 5.83 5.51
C GLN A 69 14.88 6.65 5.14
N ASP A 70 13.69 6.22 5.58
CA ASP A 70 12.46 6.95 5.33
C ASP A 70 12.30 8.17 6.25
N GLY A 71 13.12 8.29 7.30
CA GLY A 71 13.00 9.35 8.30
C GLY A 71 11.68 9.30 9.06
N LEU A 72 11.19 8.08 9.30
CA LEU A 72 9.96 7.83 10.07
C LEU A 72 10.30 7.10 11.37
N LEU A 73 9.80 7.65 12.47
CA LEU A 73 10.02 7.06 13.78
C LEU A 73 9.08 5.85 13.98
N PRO A 74 9.60 4.69 14.41
CA PRO A 74 8.75 3.52 14.70
C PRO A 74 8.07 3.65 16.07
N ASP A 75 7.28 4.70 16.23
CA ASP A 75 6.57 5.11 17.45
C ASP A 75 5.09 4.64 17.48
N GLY A 76 4.67 3.88 16.48
CA GLY A 76 3.29 3.44 16.28
C GLY A 76 2.39 4.48 15.60
N ARG A 77 2.88 5.70 15.35
CA ARG A 77 2.16 6.77 14.64
C ARG A 77 2.73 7.03 13.25
N GLU A 78 4.03 7.34 13.15
CA GLU A 78 4.70 7.55 11.87
C GLU A 78 5.02 6.21 11.19
N ALA A 79 5.46 5.24 11.95
CA ALA A 79 5.74 3.89 11.50
C ALA A 79 5.55 2.87 12.62
N ALA A 80 5.51 1.60 12.27
CA ALA A 80 5.49 0.49 13.21
C ALA A 80 6.47 -0.61 12.80
N LEU A 81 7.01 -1.33 13.79
CA LEU A 81 7.69 -2.60 13.62
C LEU A 81 6.68 -3.71 13.90
N VAL A 82 6.38 -4.53 12.90
CA VAL A 82 5.32 -5.54 12.97
C VAL A 82 5.91 -6.92 12.76
N MET A 83 5.47 -7.89 13.57
CA MET A 83 5.80 -9.30 13.38
C MET A 83 4.98 -9.91 12.24
N MET A 84 5.66 -10.56 11.30
CA MET A 84 5.05 -11.42 10.29
C MET A 84 5.71 -12.79 10.36
N GLY A 85 5.08 -13.69 11.10
CA GLY A 85 5.75 -14.92 11.55
C GLY A 85 6.89 -14.58 12.51
N ASP A 86 8.10 -15.00 12.19
CA ASP A 86 9.35 -14.73 12.92
C ASP A 86 10.16 -13.53 12.37
N VAL A 87 9.66 -12.89 11.31
CA VAL A 87 10.30 -11.77 10.62
C VAL A 87 9.71 -10.44 11.09
N VAL A 88 10.58 -9.48 11.44
CA VAL A 88 10.17 -8.10 11.72
C VAL A 88 10.07 -7.33 10.40
N THR A 89 8.94 -6.70 10.18
CA THR A 89 8.67 -5.88 8.99
C THR A 89 8.41 -4.44 9.42
N TYR A 90 9.06 -3.51 8.76
CA TYR A 90 8.78 -2.08 8.87
C TYR A 90 7.52 -1.74 8.09
N MET A 91 6.61 -1.01 8.74
CA MET A 91 5.34 -0.57 8.15
C MET A 91 5.17 0.94 8.33
N PRO A 92 5.20 1.74 7.24
CA PRO A 92 4.77 3.12 7.28
C PRO A 92 3.29 3.22 7.71
N MET A 93 3.01 4.14 8.63
CA MET A 93 1.64 4.42 9.07
C MET A 93 1.10 5.65 8.33
N VAL A 94 -0.22 5.86 8.40
CA VAL A 94 -0.88 7.01 7.73
C VAL A 94 -0.21 8.33 8.06
N SER A 95 0.08 8.56 9.35
CA SER A 95 0.74 9.80 9.79
C SER A 95 2.13 9.98 9.20
N GLY A 96 2.87 8.87 9.00
CA GLY A 96 4.20 8.90 8.34
C GLY A 96 4.09 9.25 6.86
N ILE A 97 3.16 8.62 6.15
CA ILE A 97 2.89 8.93 4.74
C ILE A 97 2.50 10.41 4.60
N LEU A 98 1.54 10.88 5.42
CA LEU A 98 1.11 12.28 5.44
C LEU A 98 2.25 13.26 5.76
N LYS A 99 3.14 12.90 6.69
CA LYS A 99 4.34 13.69 6.99
C LYS A 99 5.24 13.83 5.77
N LYS A 100 5.52 12.74 5.06
CA LYS A 100 6.33 12.77 3.84
C LYS A 100 5.67 13.59 2.72
N VAL A 101 4.38 13.39 2.51
CA VAL A 101 3.60 14.15 1.54
C VAL A 101 3.63 15.65 1.82
N ARG A 102 3.46 16.06 3.08
CA ARG A 102 3.54 17.48 3.47
C ARG A 102 4.95 18.04 3.32
N ASN A 103 5.96 17.24 3.65
CA ASN A 103 7.37 17.66 3.57
C ASN A 103 7.88 17.70 2.12
N SER A 104 7.19 17.15 1.12
CA SER A 104 7.55 17.29 -0.29
C SER A 104 7.52 18.75 -0.75
N GLY A 105 6.78 19.60 -0.04
CA GLY A 105 6.65 21.00 -0.38
C GLY A 105 5.65 21.31 -1.49
N GLU A 106 5.12 20.32 -2.18
CA GLU A 106 4.20 20.46 -3.31
C GLU A 106 2.74 20.66 -2.89
N LEU A 107 2.36 20.15 -1.71
CA LEU A 107 0.99 20.21 -1.25
C LEU A 107 0.72 21.39 -0.32
N SER A 108 -0.45 21.99 -0.49
CA SER A 108 -1.03 22.94 0.47
C SER A 108 -1.87 22.21 1.53
N SER A 109 -2.58 21.15 1.15
CA SER A 109 -3.35 20.34 2.10
C SER A 109 -3.56 18.91 1.60
N ILE A 110 -3.75 17.99 2.56
CA ILE A 110 -4.21 16.63 2.30
C ILE A 110 -5.11 16.17 3.45
N THR A 111 -6.26 15.58 3.11
CA THR A 111 -7.23 15.05 4.06
C THR A 111 -7.83 13.74 3.55
N SER A 112 -8.40 12.96 4.47
CA SER A 112 -9.19 11.77 4.12
C SER A 112 -10.37 11.64 5.07
N GLN A 113 -11.55 11.35 4.56
CA GLN A 113 -12.78 11.23 5.32
C GLN A 113 -13.59 10.01 4.91
N MET A 114 -14.30 9.45 5.90
CA MET A 114 -15.28 8.39 5.69
C MET A 114 -16.59 8.98 5.17
N VAL A 115 -17.19 8.32 4.21
CA VAL A 115 -18.53 8.64 3.71
C VAL A 115 -19.50 7.61 4.25
N HIS A 116 -20.57 8.08 4.88
CA HIS A 116 -21.61 7.25 5.44
C HIS A 116 -22.91 7.41 4.65
N LYS A 117 -23.81 6.45 4.81
CA LYS A 117 -25.05 6.34 4.03
C LYS A 117 -25.94 7.58 4.12
N ASN A 118 -25.97 8.23 5.28
CA ASN A 118 -26.85 9.39 5.53
C ASN A 118 -26.11 10.72 5.34
N ASP A 119 -24.85 10.72 4.94
CA ASP A 119 -24.13 11.93 4.56
C ASP A 119 -24.59 12.41 3.18
N ARG A 120 -24.57 13.71 2.95
CA ARG A 120 -24.67 14.26 1.60
C ARG A 120 -23.31 14.22 0.96
N PHE A 121 -23.15 13.36 -0.07
CA PHE A 121 -21.88 13.18 -0.76
C PHE A 121 -22.07 13.22 -2.27
N ARG A 122 -21.23 14.00 -2.96
CA ARG A 122 -21.16 14.07 -4.41
C ARG A 122 -19.71 14.15 -4.86
N PHE A 123 -19.37 13.33 -5.84
CA PHE A 123 -18.09 13.39 -6.55
C PHE A 123 -18.41 13.45 -8.06
N TRP A 124 -17.73 14.32 -8.78
CA TRP A 124 -17.85 14.42 -10.24
C TRP A 124 -16.55 14.89 -10.86
N ILE A 125 -16.40 14.66 -12.15
CA ILE A 125 -15.28 15.09 -12.97
C ILE A 125 -15.87 15.84 -14.16
N ASP A 126 -15.28 16.98 -14.48
CA ASP A 126 -15.64 17.80 -15.65
C ASP A 126 -14.39 18.36 -16.33
N GLY A 127 -14.58 19.34 -17.23
CA GLY A 127 -13.48 19.97 -17.96
C GLY A 127 -12.48 20.73 -17.08
N ASP A 128 -12.89 21.15 -15.89
CA ASP A 128 -12.06 21.87 -14.92
C ASP A 128 -11.35 20.93 -13.93
N GLY A 129 -11.68 19.63 -13.95
CA GLY A 129 -11.01 18.61 -13.14
C GLY A 129 -11.92 17.83 -12.20
N GLU A 130 -11.34 17.41 -11.06
CA GLU A 130 -12.01 16.59 -10.05
C GLU A 130 -12.65 17.47 -8.98
N HIS A 131 -13.93 17.20 -8.67
CA HIS A 131 -14.70 17.95 -7.69
C HIS A 131 -15.32 17.02 -6.66
N ILE A 132 -15.39 17.50 -5.42
CA ILE A 132 -16.02 16.80 -4.33
C ILE A 132 -16.78 17.76 -3.44
N ASP A 133 -17.98 17.32 -3.05
CA ASP A 133 -18.82 18.00 -2.07
C ASP A 133 -19.24 16.97 -1.01
N HIS A 134 -18.94 17.25 0.25
CA HIS A 134 -19.24 16.36 1.35
C HIS A 134 -19.71 17.13 2.57
N GLU A 135 -20.97 16.94 2.90
CA GLU A 135 -21.62 17.45 4.10
C GLU A 135 -21.91 16.26 5.06
N PRO A 136 -21.01 15.95 6.00
CA PRO A 136 -21.26 14.90 6.98
C PRO A 136 -22.46 15.25 7.85
N LEU A 137 -23.33 14.28 8.12
CA LEU A 137 -24.41 14.47 9.10
C LEU A 137 -23.81 14.64 10.49
N MET A 138 -23.73 15.90 10.96
CA MET A 138 -23.06 16.23 12.25
C MET A 138 -23.86 15.78 13.47
N PHE A 139 -25.19 15.79 13.39
CA PHE A 139 -26.07 15.41 14.48
C PHE A 139 -27.04 14.32 14.02
N GLY A 140 -27.02 13.19 14.69
CA GLY A 140 -27.82 12.02 14.35
C GLY A 140 -27.00 10.82 13.88
N GLU A 141 -27.69 9.77 13.42
CA GLU A 141 -27.04 8.55 12.96
C GLU A 141 -26.58 8.70 11.52
N ARG A 142 -25.26 8.68 11.31
CA ARG A 142 -24.67 8.73 9.98
C ARG A 142 -24.90 7.45 9.17
N GLY A 143 -25.31 6.37 9.83
CA GLY A 143 -25.49 5.05 9.19
C GLY A 143 -24.16 4.34 8.94
N GLU A 144 -24.21 3.25 8.16
CA GLU A 144 -23.01 2.48 7.82
C GLU A 144 -22.04 3.27 6.93
N ALA A 145 -20.74 2.95 7.04
CA ALA A 145 -19.74 3.46 6.13
C ALA A 145 -19.90 2.82 4.74
N ILE A 146 -20.10 3.65 3.71
CA ILE A 146 -20.29 3.23 2.33
C ILE A 146 -19.06 3.48 1.46
N GLY A 147 -18.18 4.38 1.87
CA GLY A 147 -16.98 4.71 1.14
C GLY A 147 -16.01 5.54 1.97
N VAL A 148 -14.91 5.88 1.34
CA VAL A 148 -13.85 6.74 1.87
C VAL A 148 -13.27 7.54 0.72
N TYR A 149 -12.85 8.76 0.99
CA TYR A 149 -12.07 9.52 0.03
C TYR A 149 -10.83 10.12 0.64
N ALA A 150 -9.88 10.45 -0.22
CA ALA A 150 -8.76 11.32 0.08
C ALA A 150 -8.76 12.50 -0.92
N LEU A 151 -8.46 13.68 -0.42
CA LEU A 151 -8.39 14.92 -1.17
C LEU A 151 -7.05 15.58 -0.89
N ALA A 152 -6.33 15.94 -1.95
CA ALA A 152 -5.13 16.76 -1.87
C ALA A 152 -5.29 18.03 -2.71
N LYS A 153 -4.73 19.13 -2.20
CA LYS A 153 -4.59 20.39 -2.93
C LYS A 153 -3.10 20.71 -3.04
N THR A 154 -2.65 20.98 -4.24
CA THR A 154 -1.29 21.40 -4.52
C THR A 154 -1.15 22.91 -4.35
N LYS A 155 0.09 23.41 -4.26
CA LYS A 155 0.35 24.86 -4.10
C LYS A 155 0.03 25.66 -5.35
N ASP A 156 0.11 25.03 -6.51
CA ASP A 156 -0.28 25.59 -7.81
C ASP A 156 -1.80 25.59 -8.05
N GLY A 157 -2.58 25.09 -7.07
CA GLY A 157 -4.04 25.07 -7.12
C GLY A 157 -4.66 23.79 -7.67
N GLY A 158 -3.85 22.79 -8.05
CA GLY A 158 -4.35 21.49 -8.51
C GLY A 158 -5.13 20.77 -7.42
N ILE A 159 -6.21 20.11 -7.79
CA ILE A 159 -7.05 19.29 -6.91
C ILE A 159 -7.00 17.84 -7.37
N TYR A 160 -6.70 16.95 -6.44
CA TYR A 160 -6.63 15.50 -6.67
C TYR A 160 -7.54 14.80 -5.68
N VAL A 161 -8.44 13.97 -6.18
CA VAL A 161 -9.40 13.23 -5.34
C VAL A 161 -9.34 11.75 -5.66
N GLU A 162 -9.23 10.92 -4.65
CA GLU A 162 -9.38 9.47 -4.76
C GLU A 162 -10.60 9.06 -3.94
N VAL A 163 -11.58 8.46 -4.59
CA VAL A 163 -12.81 7.98 -3.95
C VAL A 163 -12.84 6.46 -4.07
N LEU A 164 -13.08 5.79 -2.97
CA LEU A 164 -13.18 4.34 -2.89
C LEU A 164 -14.52 3.95 -2.27
N ASP A 165 -15.23 3.07 -2.92
CA ASP A 165 -16.39 2.41 -2.33
C ASP A 165 -15.99 1.29 -1.37
N LYS A 166 -16.96 0.78 -0.63
CA LYS A 166 -16.77 -0.30 0.33
C LYS A 166 -16.19 -1.56 -0.35
N ALA A 167 -16.62 -1.91 -1.56
CA ALA A 167 -16.16 -3.11 -2.26
C ALA A 167 -14.67 -3.01 -2.62
N GLN A 168 -14.24 -1.85 -3.11
CA GLN A 168 -12.83 -1.58 -3.43
C GLN A 168 -11.94 -1.65 -2.18
N VAL A 169 -12.39 -1.11 -1.06
CA VAL A 169 -11.63 -1.19 0.21
C VAL A 169 -11.57 -2.63 0.70
N MET A 170 -12.66 -3.39 0.61
CA MET A 170 -12.68 -4.81 1.01
C MET A 170 -11.78 -5.66 0.11
N ALA A 171 -11.64 -5.35 -1.18
CA ALA A 171 -10.69 -6.00 -2.06
C ALA A 171 -9.24 -5.78 -1.58
N VAL A 172 -8.89 -4.56 -1.17
CA VAL A 172 -7.56 -4.25 -0.59
C VAL A 172 -7.35 -4.99 0.74
N LYS A 173 -8.38 -5.06 1.60
CA LYS A 173 -8.33 -5.88 2.83
C LYS A 173 -8.03 -7.35 2.50
N GLY A 174 -8.67 -7.90 1.47
CA GLY A 174 -8.44 -9.27 1.00
C GLY A 174 -7.00 -9.53 0.52
N ALA A 175 -6.38 -8.54 -0.13
CA ALA A 175 -4.98 -8.60 -0.60
C ALA A 175 -3.96 -8.31 0.52
N SER A 176 -4.37 -7.78 1.68
CA SER A 176 -3.47 -7.47 2.78
C SER A 176 -2.92 -8.74 3.42
N ARG A 177 -1.61 -8.76 3.69
CA ARG A 177 -0.97 -9.84 4.46
C ARG A 177 -1.46 -9.90 5.91
N ALA A 178 -1.84 -8.76 6.48
CA ALA A 178 -2.44 -8.63 7.82
C ALA A 178 -3.97 -8.55 7.70
N LYS A 179 -4.64 -9.68 7.50
CA LYS A 179 -6.11 -9.74 7.35
C LYS A 179 -6.88 -9.48 8.65
N THR A 180 -6.21 -9.63 9.79
CA THR A 180 -6.73 -9.39 11.14
C THR A 180 -6.01 -8.20 11.78
N GLY A 181 -6.31 -7.87 13.02
CA GLY A 181 -5.67 -6.76 13.72
C GLY A 181 -6.20 -5.41 13.21
N PRO A 182 -5.40 -4.58 12.50
CA PRO A 182 -5.81 -3.22 12.13
C PRO A 182 -7.07 -3.15 11.24
N TRP A 183 -7.37 -4.23 10.51
CA TRP A 183 -8.56 -4.33 9.66
C TRP A 183 -9.84 -4.74 10.39
N THR A 184 -9.79 -4.85 11.72
CA THR A 184 -10.93 -5.27 12.55
C THR A 184 -11.11 -4.31 13.73
N GLY A 185 -12.35 -4.14 14.18
CA GLY A 185 -12.69 -3.32 15.34
C GLY A 185 -12.49 -1.82 15.12
N ALA A 186 -12.05 -1.11 16.15
CA ALA A 186 -12.01 0.36 16.19
C ALA A 186 -11.07 1.00 15.15
N PHE A 187 -10.08 0.25 14.64
CA PHE A 187 -9.08 0.77 13.69
C PHE A 187 -9.45 0.55 12.21
N GLU A 188 -10.56 -0.13 11.92
CA GLU A 188 -10.96 -0.42 10.55
C GLU A 188 -11.09 0.86 9.71
N HIS A 189 -11.70 1.91 10.24
CA HIS A 189 -11.85 3.20 9.54
C HIS A 189 -10.50 3.88 9.24
N GLU A 190 -9.49 3.69 10.10
CA GLU A 190 -8.14 4.20 9.83
C GLU A 190 -7.47 3.45 8.66
N MET A 191 -7.74 2.15 8.52
CA MET A 191 -7.27 1.37 7.37
C MET A 191 -7.96 1.80 6.06
N TRP A 192 -9.25 2.15 6.11
CA TRP A 192 -9.93 2.74 4.96
C TRP A 192 -9.29 4.05 4.53
N ARG A 193 -9.07 4.98 5.48
CA ARG A 193 -8.39 6.26 5.22
C ARG A 193 -6.97 6.06 4.69
N LYS A 194 -6.22 5.13 5.27
CA LYS A 194 -4.88 4.77 4.79
C LYS A 194 -4.93 4.31 3.34
N THR A 195 -5.90 3.48 2.98
CA THR A 195 -6.06 2.97 1.62
C THR A 195 -6.31 4.10 0.63
N ALA A 196 -7.21 5.03 0.95
CA ALA A 196 -7.49 6.17 0.09
C ALA A 196 -6.27 7.10 -0.06
N ILE A 197 -5.60 7.45 1.04
CA ILE A 197 -4.39 8.28 1.02
C ILE A 197 -3.29 7.62 0.19
N ARG A 198 -3.04 6.32 0.37
CA ARG A 198 -2.03 5.58 -0.39
C ARG A 198 -2.31 5.59 -1.89
N ARG A 199 -3.57 5.39 -2.30
CA ARG A 199 -3.93 5.44 -3.72
C ARG A 199 -3.82 6.85 -4.28
N LEU A 200 -4.30 7.84 -3.56
CA LEU A 200 -4.16 9.26 -3.94
C LEU A 200 -2.69 9.64 -4.09
N SER A 201 -1.85 9.23 -3.15
CA SER A 201 -0.42 9.57 -3.17
C SER A 201 0.29 9.13 -4.45
N LYS A 202 -0.16 8.05 -5.09
CA LYS A 202 0.40 7.59 -6.39
C LYS A 202 0.11 8.53 -7.57
N ARG A 203 -0.85 9.43 -7.41
CA ARG A 203 -1.27 10.40 -8.45
C ARG A 203 -0.70 11.80 -8.22
N LEU A 204 -0.14 12.04 -7.04
CA LEU A 204 0.41 13.34 -6.69
C LEU A 204 1.79 13.53 -7.32
N PRO A 205 2.21 14.78 -7.58
CA PRO A 205 3.60 15.05 -7.88
C PRO A 205 4.45 14.60 -6.69
N MET A 206 5.26 13.56 -6.92
CA MET A 206 6.03 12.90 -5.87
C MET A 206 7.51 13.20 -6.03
N ASN A 207 8.19 13.39 -4.88
CA ASN A 207 9.63 13.27 -4.83
C ASN A 207 10.03 11.79 -4.61
N THR A 208 11.27 11.45 -4.92
CA THR A 208 11.81 10.08 -4.80
C THR A 208 11.63 9.46 -3.41
N ASP A 209 11.69 10.28 -2.37
CA ASP A 209 11.52 9.84 -0.98
C ASP A 209 10.11 9.32 -0.71
N LEU A 210 9.09 10.03 -1.21
CA LEU A 210 7.69 9.63 -1.05
C LEU A 210 7.38 8.36 -1.84
N GLU A 211 7.88 8.26 -3.08
CA GLU A 211 7.78 7.04 -3.89
C GLU A 211 8.32 5.82 -3.15
N THR A 212 9.49 5.96 -2.53
CA THR A 212 10.13 4.87 -1.78
C THR A 212 9.27 4.41 -0.61
N VAL A 213 8.69 5.34 0.17
CA VAL A 213 7.82 5.01 1.30
C VAL A 213 6.54 4.31 0.83
N ILE A 214 5.92 4.79 -0.24
CA ILE A 214 4.70 4.18 -0.80
C ILE A 214 5.00 2.78 -1.34
N LYS A 215 6.11 2.59 -2.05
CA LYS A 215 6.53 1.28 -2.53
C LYS A 215 6.74 0.28 -1.40
N ARG A 216 7.36 0.70 -0.29
CA ARG A 216 7.52 -0.14 0.91
C ARG A 216 6.18 -0.47 1.59
N ASP A 217 5.21 0.46 1.57
CA ASP A 217 3.86 0.15 2.04
C ASP A 217 3.15 -0.84 1.11
N ASP A 218 3.35 -0.73 -0.20
CA ASP A 218 2.79 -1.67 -1.19
C ASP A 218 3.32 -3.11 -1.00
N GLU A 219 4.58 -3.28 -0.57
CA GLU A 219 5.15 -4.60 -0.23
C GLU A 219 4.36 -5.35 0.86
N MET A 220 3.53 -4.64 1.66
CA MET A 220 2.65 -5.23 2.66
C MET A 220 1.37 -5.82 2.09
N TYR A 221 1.12 -5.62 0.80
CA TYR A 221 -0.05 -6.11 0.08
C TYR A 221 0.40 -7.05 -1.05
N ASP A 222 -0.29 -8.17 -1.20
CA ASP A 222 -0.07 -9.09 -2.31
C ASP A 222 -0.83 -8.59 -3.57
N LEU A 223 -0.53 -7.37 -4.00
CA LEU A 223 -1.23 -6.72 -5.13
C LEU A 223 -0.92 -7.38 -6.48
N ASP A 224 0.21 -8.08 -6.58
CA ASP A 224 0.64 -8.79 -7.79
C ASP A 224 0.02 -10.18 -7.90
N LYS A 225 -0.66 -10.67 -6.86
CA LYS A 225 -1.40 -11.92 -6.97
C LYS A 225 -2.69 -11.68 -7.75
N PRO A 226 -2.88 -12.35 -8.90
CA PRO A 226 -4.13 -12.22 -9.64
C PRO A 226 -5.30 -12.59 -8.73
N THR A 227 -6.32 -11.75 -8.73
CA THR A 227 -7.59 -12.04 -8.05
C THR A 227 -8.14 -13.37 -8.56
N GLU A 228 -8.93 -14.10 -7.76
CA GLU A 228 -9.52 -15.40 -8.19
C GLU A 228 -10.19 -15.29 -9.56
N VAL A 229 -10.82 -14.17 -9.87
CA VAL A 229 -11.40 -13.87 -11.18
C VAL A 229 -10.33 -13.81 -12.28
N GLN A 230 -9.16 -13.25 -12.02
CA GLN A 230 -8.04 -13.21 -12.98
C GLN A 230 -7.35 -14.56 -13.10
N GLN A 231 -7.33 -15.36 -12.01
CA GLN A 231 -6.82 -16.74 -12.04
C GLN A 231 -7.74 -17.67 -12.84
N GLU A 232 -9.06 -17.46 -12.84
CA GLU A 232 -9.99 -18.20 -13.70
C GLU A 232 -9.85 -17.81 -15.16
N MET A 233 -9.55 -16.55 -15.46
CA MET A 233 -9.30 -16.08 -16.84
C MET A 233 -7.94 -16.55 -17.40
N THR A 234 -6.95 -16.80 -16.54
CA THR A 234 -5.61 -17.28 -16.93
C THR A 234 -5.49 -18.81 -16.93
N LYS A 235 -6.49 -19.55 -16.41
CA LYS A 235 -6.53 -21.00 -16.60
C LYS A 235 -6.65 -21.27 -18.11
N PRO A 236 -5.74 -22.04 -18.74
CA PRO A 236 -5.84 -22.33 -20.16
C PRO A 236 -7.18 -23.04 -20.40
N ARG A 237 -8.18 -22.31 -20.85
CA ARG A 237 -9.36 -22.90 -21.46
C ARG A 237 -8.82 -23.76 -22.59
N LYS A 238 -9.14 -25.06 -22.57
CA LYS A 238 -8.72 -25.99 -23.62
C LYS A 238 -9.19 -25.42 -24.96
N LEU A 239 -8.33 -24.65 -25.61
CA LEU A 239 -8.56 -24.05 -26.92
C LEU A 239 -8.90 -25.14 -27.99
N LYS A 240 -8.51 -26.39 -27.74
CA LYS A 240 -8.85 -27.53 -28.63
C LYS A 240 -10.36 -27.72 -28.84
N LYS A 241 -11.23 -27.38 -27.87
CA LYS A 241 -12.68 -27.58 -28.05
C LYS A 241 -13.38 -26.48 -28.84
N ILE A 242 -12.75 -25.32 -29.02
CA ILE A 242 -13.33 -24.20 -29.79
C ILE A 242 -12.90 -24.30 -31.26
N ILE A 243 -11.73 -24.80 -31.53
CA ILE A 243 -11.22 -24.98 -32.94
C ILE A 243 -11.96 -26.10 -33.65
N ASP A 244 -12.34 -27.19 -32.96
CA ASP A 244 -13.09 -28.31 -33.55
C ASP A 244 -14.59 -27.99 -33.81
N GLN A 245 -15.11 -26.88 -33.30
CA GLN A 245 -16.51 -26.47 -33.56
C GLN A 245 -16.68 -25.35 -34.61
N GLN A 246 -15.59 -24.84 -35.17
CA GLN A 246 -15.61 -23.79 -36.19
C GLN A 246 -14.72 -24.07 -37.39
N ALA A 247 -14.48 -25.34 -37.73
CA ALA A 247 -13.89 -25.66 -39.05
C ALA A 247 -14.96 -25.46 -40.12
N PRO A 248 -14.83 -24.49 -41.03
CA PRO A 248 -15.74 -24.41 -42.17
C PRO A 248 -15.52 -25.64 -43.08
N GLU A 249 -16.63 -26.28 -43.51
CA GLU A 249 -16.63 -27.30 -44.55
C GLU A 249 -15.90 -26.74 -45.78
N VAL A 250 -14.82 -27.40 -46.16
CA VAL A 250 -14.12 -27.10 -47.41
C VAL A 250 -15.01 -27.62 -48.54
N ILE A 251 -15.69 -26.68 -49.23
CA ILE A 251 -16.38 -26.99 -50.50
C ILE A 251 -15.29 -27.21 -51.57
N GLU A 252 -15.09 -28.45 -51.98
CA GLU A 252 -14.28 -28.78 -53.14
C GLU A 252 -14.92 -28.16 -54.40
N ALA A 253 -14.31 -27.12 -54.93
CA ALA A 253 -14.63 -26.60 -56.25
C ALA A 253 -13.97 -27.55 -57.31
N LYS A 254 -14.82 -28.29 -58.02
CA LYS A 254 -14.43 -29.03 -59.20
C LYS A 254 -14.01 -28.05 -60.27
N GLU A 255 -12.75 -28.16 -60.69
CA GLU A 255 -12.23 -27.57 -61.92
C GLU A 255 -12.94 -28.21 -63.12
N THR A 256 -13.65 -27.42 -63.91
CA THR A 256 -13.98 -27.74 -65.30
C THR A 256 -13.23 -26.79 -66.21
N VAL A 257 -12.15 -27.30 -66.75
CA VAL A 257 -11.43 -26.74 -67.90
C VAL A 257 -12.30 -26.86 -69.12
N SER A 258 -12.61 -25.78 -69.84
CA SER A 258 -12.97 -25.78 -71.23
C SER A 258 -12.29 -24.63 -71.96
N VAL A 259 -11.31 -25.03 -72.72
CA VAL A 259 -10.62 -24.24 -73.74
C VAL A 259 -11.55 -24.02 -74.90
N GLU A 260 -11.79 -22.80 -75.32
CA GLU A 260 -12.16 -22.48 -76.70
C GLU A 260 -11.45 -21.19 -77.12
N THR A 261 -10.50 -21.46 -77.99
CA THR A 261 -9.87 -20.56 -78.95
C THR A 261 -10.92 -20.14 -79.98
N LYS A 262 -11.03 -18.87 -80.31
CA LYS A 262 -11.33 -18.41 -81.70
C LYS A 262 -10.71 -17.02 -81.90
N GLU A 263 -9.96 -17.04 -83.01
CA GLU A 263 -9.38 -15.93 -83.73
C GLU A 263 -10.44 -15.04 -84.40
N GLU A 264 -9.90 -13.93 -84.89
CA GLU A 264 -10.38 -13.07 -86.00
C GLU A 264 -11.27 -11.89 -85.62
N LEU A 265 -10.82 -10.74 -85.76
CA LEU A 265 -10.58 -9.72 -86.85
C LEU A 265 -10.33 -8.40 -86.23
#